data_afeaad88df4325f78c4c7e16c57dc730
#
_entry.id   afeaad88df4325f78c4c7e16c57dc730
#
_cell.length_a   1.000
_cell.length_b   1.000
_cell.length_c   1.000
_cell.angle_alpha   90.00
_cell.angle_beta   90.00
_cell.angle_gamma   90.00
#
_symmetry.space_group_name_H-M   'P 1'
#
loop_
_entity.id
_entity.type
_entity.pdbx_description
1 polymer ?
#
loop_
_entity_poly.entity_id
_entity_poly.type
_entity_poly.pdbx_seq_one_letter_code
_entity_poly.pdbx_strand_id
1 'polypeptide(L)'
;MLAAAAAIVVLVLALPPTGAKAQSAQDRELLLKAAFLYNFAKFVEWPTGAFAAENSALTICVHGDDVFPVIAQAMNGKTVGKRSLSVVSRPRPPASAGCHISFIGANEPESSYVGHLKSPNVLTVGDRARFARTGGMVGLVTVDN
;
A
#
# COMPACT_ATOMS: atom_id res chain seq x y z
N MET A 1 28.88 -39.89 -56.98
CA MET A 1 27.78 -38.99 -56.63
C MET A 1 27.86 -38.76 -55.13
N LEU A 2 28.42 -37.60 -54.70
CA LEU A 2 28.50 -37.21 -53.28
C LEU A 2 27.37 -36.19 -53.01
N ALA A 3 26.49 -36.55 -52.11
CA ALA A 3 25.46 -35.63 -51.59
C ALA A 3 26.01 -34.91 -50.36
N ALA A 4 26.19 -33.59 -50.45
CA ALA A 4 26.58 -32.75 -49.34
C ALA A 4 25.33 -32.36 -48.55
N ALA A 5 25.23 -32.77 -47.29
CA ALA A 5 24.21 -32.33 -46.37
C ALA A 5 24.66 -31.03 -45.70
N ALA A 6 23.97 -29.91 -45.96
CA ALA A 6 24.18 -28.63 -45.28
C ALA A 6 23.42 -28.61 -43.95
N ALA A 7 24.15 -28.57 -42.86
CA ALA A 7 23.56 -28.36 -41.52
C ALA A 7 23.34 -26.88 -41.27
N ILE A 8 22.09 -26.48 -41.15
CA ILE A 8 21.70 -25.10 -40.75
C ILE A 8 21.71 -25.03 -39.22
N VAL A 9 22.69 -24.33 -38.66
CA VAL A 9 22.75 -24.02 -37.23
C VAL A 9 21.90 -22.75 -36.99
N VAL A 10 20.74 -22.94 -36.37
CA VAL A 10 19.89 -21.81 -35.93
C VAL A 10 20.38 -21.32 -34.57
N LEU A 11 21.07 -20.18 -34.56
CA LEU A 11 21.51 -19.51 -33.36
C LEU A 11 20.33 -18.72 -32.77
N VAL A 12 19.68 -19.27 -31.73
CA VAL A 12 18.63 -18.56 -30.97
C VAL A 12 19.30 -17.59 -30.00
N LEU A 13 19.29 -16.30 -30.33
CA LEU A 13 19.67 -15.24 -29.40
C LEU A 13 18.59 -15.12 -28.30
N ALA A 14 18.89 -15.62 -27.13
CA ALA A 14 18.08 -15.40 -25.93
C ALA A 14 18.27 -13.95 -25.43
N LEU A 15 17.32 -13.08 -25.69
CA LEU A 15 17.26 -11.73 -25.11
C LEU A 15 16.87 -11.85 -23.62
N PRO A 16 17.62 -11.25 -22.67
CA PRO A 16 17.23 -11.27 -21.26
C PRO A 16 15.98 -10.41 -21.04
N PRO A 17 15.05 -10.82 -20.17
CA PRO A 17 13.86 -10.02 -19.85
C PRO A 17 14.26 -8.77 -19.07
N THR A 18 14.18 -7.62 -19.70
CA THR A 18 14.57 -6.30 -19.14
C THR A 18 13.50 -5.66 -18.25
N GLY A 19 12.35 -6.34 -18.02
CA GLY A 19 11.21 -5.77 -17.27
C GLY A 19 11.25 -5.93 -15.74
N ALA A 20 12.10 -6.77 -15.18
CA ALA A 20 12.00 -7.20 -13.78
C ALA A 20 12.57 -6.20 -12.74
N LYS A 21 13.43 -5.25 -13.12
CA LYS A 21 14.14 -4.39 -12.15
C LYS A 21 13.35 -3.15 -11.70
N ALA A 22 12.54 -2.55 -12.55
CA ALA A 22 11.77 -1.36 -12.20
C ALA A 22 10.58 -1.68 -11.27
N GLN A 23 9.88 -2.78 -11.52
CA GLN A 23 8.81 -3.27 -10.66
C GLN A 23 9.29 -3.56 -9.23
N SER A 24 10.49 -4.11 -9.08
CA SER A 24 11.04 -4.47 -7.77
C SER A 24 11.41 -3.25 -6.89
N ALA A 25 11.69 -2.09 -7.45
CA ALA A 25 11.99 -0.88 -6.67
C ALA A 25 10.71 -0.26 -6.09
N GLN A 26 9.66 -0.16 -6.89
CA GLN A 26 8.36 0.33 -6.46
C GLN A 26 7.72 -0.59 -5.41
N ASP A 27 7.82 -1.91 -5.61
CA ASP A 27 7.30 -2.88 -4.64
C ASP A 27 8.04 -2.80 -3.30
N ARG A 28 9.37 -2.59 -3.31
CA ARG A 28 10.15 -2.38 -2.07
C ARG A 28 9.72 -1.14 -1.32
N GLU A 29 9.47 -0.05 -2.02
CA GLU A 29 8.96 1.19 -1.43
C GLU A 29 7.59 0.97 -0.79
N LEU A 30 6.67 0.30 -1.48
CA LEU A 30 5.36 -0.04 -0.95
C LEU A 30 5.42 -0.99 0.26
N LEU A 31 6.34 -1.97 0.24
CA LEU A 31 6.58 -2.85 1.39
C LEU A 31 7.10 -2.07 2.61
N LEU A 32 7.97 -1.08 2.40
CA LEU A 32 8.42 -0.19 3.46
C LEU A 32 7.26 0.64 4.02
N LYS A 33 6.42 1.21 3.16
CA LYS A 33 5.21 1.94 3.58
C LYS A 33 4.24 1.04 4.33
N ALA A 34 4.04 -0.20 3.89
CA ALA A 34 3.27 -1.19 4.62
C ALA A 34 3.84 -1.46 6.02
N ALA A 35 5.17 -1.54 6.17
CA ALA A 35 5.80 -1.69 7.48
C ALA A 35 5.54 -0.49 8.40
N PHE A 36 5.57 0.74 7.86
CA PHE A 36 5.17 1.93 8.63
C PHE A 36 3.71 1.88 9.06
N LEU A 37 2.79 1.54 8.18
CA LEU A 37 1.37 1.40 8.51
C LEU A 37 1.15 0.36 9.61
N TYR A 38 1.86 -0.77 9.55
CA TYR A 38 1.81 -1.80 10.60
C TYR A 38 2.34 -1.27 11.94
N ASN A 39 3.43 -0.51 11.93
CA ASN A 39 3.96 0.10 13.15
C ASN A 39 3.00 1.16 13.71
N PHE A 40 2.38 1.98 12.88
CA PHE A 40 1.34 2.90 13.35
C PHE A 40 0.18 2.15 14.00
N ALA A 41 -0.28 1.05 13.40
CA ALA A 41 -1.32 0.22 13.99
C ALA A 41 -0.95 -0.29 15.39
N LYS A 42 0.35 -0.56 15.65
CA LYS A 42 0.85 -1.06 16.94
C LYS A 42 1.04 0.03 17.99
N PHE A 43 1.47 1.23 17.59
CA PHE A 43 1.92 2.26 18.52
C PHE A 43 0.91 3.39 18.74
N VAL A 44 -0.10 3.51 17.88
CA VAL A 44 -1.17 4.49 18.10
C VAL A 44 -2.04 4.05 19.26
N GLU A 45 -2.27 4.97 20.20
CA GLU A 45 -3.25 4.80 21.26
C GLU A 45 -4.63 5.14 20.73
N TRP A 46 -5.47 4.12 20.59
CA TRP A 46 -6.81 4.27 20.05
C TRP A 46 -7.77 4.74 21.14
N PRO A 47 -8.60 5.76 20.88
CA PRO A 47 -9.53 6.26 21.88
C PRO A 47 -10.59 5.21 22.23
N THR A 48 -11.16 5.37 23.44
CA THR A 48 -12.29 4.55 23.88
C THR A 48 -13.43 4.65 22.87
N GLY A 49 -13.94 3.51 22.40
CA GLY A 49 -14.99 3.47 21.38
C GLY A 49 -14.49 3.45 19.93
N ALA A 50 -13.17 3.49 19.67
CA ALA A 50 -12.64 3.26 18.33
C ALA A 50 -12.98 1.86 17.79
N PHE A 51 -13.20 0.91 18.68
CA PHE A 51 -13.53 -0.48 18.34
C PHE A 51 -14.92 -0.83 18.88
N ALA A 52 -15.71 -1.53 18.05
CA ALA A 52 -17.06 -1.98 18.44
C ALA A 52 -17.03 -3.05 19.55
N ALA A 53 -15.97 -3.88 19.61
CA ALA A 53 -15.76 -4.91 20.62
C ALA A 53 -14.26 -5.10 20.89
N GLU A 54 -13.94 -5.78 22.00
CA GLU A 54 -12.55 -6.02 22.42
C GLU A 54 -11.73 -6.79 21.35
N ASN A 55 -12.38 -7.68 20.61
CA ASN A 55 -11.76 -8.51 19.58
C ASN A 55 -12.04 -8.03 18.15
N SER A 56 -12.66 -6.86 17.96
CA SER A 56 -12.85 -6.30 16.61
C SER A 56 -11.52 -6.10 15.89
N ALA A 57 -11.49 -6.40 14.59
CA ALA A 57 -10.30 -6.20 13.78
C ALA A 57 -9.87 -4.72 13.75
N LEU A 58 -8.55 -4.49 13.69
CA LEU A 58 -8.02 -3.19 13.32
C LEU A 58 -8.03 -3.10 11.79
N THR A 59 -8.76 -2.13 11.25
CA THR A 59 -8.97 -2.01 9.81
C THR A 59 -8.13 -0.89 9.22
N ILE A 60 -7.34 -1.22 8.21
CA ILE A 60 -6.62 -0.26 7.36
C ILE A 60 -7.38 -0.15 6.04
N CYS A 61 -7.87 1.03 5.74
CA CYS A 61 -8.49 1.35 4.46
C CYS A 61 -7.43 1.92 3.52
N VAL A 62 -7.30 1.33 2.34
CA VAL A 62 -6.34 1.75 1.32
C VAL A 62 -7.11 2.39 0.16
N HIS A 63 -6.74 3.63 -0.16
CA HIS A 63 -7.25 4.38 -1.29
C HIS A 63 -6.15 4.42 -2.35
N GLY A 64 -6.40 3.77 -3.47
CA GLY A 64 -5.48 3.57 -4.58
C GLY A 64 -5.39 2.10 -4.98
N ASP A 65 -5.93 1.77 -6.15
CA ASP A 65 -5.98 0.38 -6.64
C ASP A 65 -4.58 -0.16 -6.99
N ASP A 66 -3.66 0.72 -7.32
CA ASP A 66 -2.27 0.40 -7.66
C ASP A 66 -1.43 -0.02 -6.44
N VAL A 67 -1.73 0.50 -5.26
CA VAL A 67 -0.97 0.23 -4.04
C VAL A 67 -1.62 -0.85 -3.16
N PHE A 68 -2.93 -1.07 -3.31
CA PHE A 68 -3.70 -1.98 -2.45
C PHE A 68 -3.18 -3.42 -2.43
N PRO A 69 -2.88 -4.08 -3.57
CA PRO A 69 -2.50 -5.49 -3.57
C PRO A 69 -1.22 -5.76 -2.76
N VAL A 70 -0.23 -4.90 -2.89
CA VAL A 70 1.06 -5.03 -2.18
C VAL A 70 0.88 -4.85 -0.68
N ILE A 71 0.13 -3.81 -0.27
CA ILE A 71 -0.13 -3.54 1.15
C ILE A 71 -0.96 -4.66 1.78
N ALA A 72 -2.02 -5.11 1.10
CA ALA A 72 -2.86 -6.19 1.59
C ALA A 72 -2.08 -7.50 1.77
N GLN A 73 -1.24 -7.85 0.80
CA GLN A 73 -0.39 -9.04 0.89
C GLN A 73 0.63 -8.94 2.03
N ALA A 74 1.28 -7.78 2.19
CA ALA A 74 2.27 -7.56 3.23
C ALA A 74 1.69 -7.67 4.66
N MET A 75 0.38 -7.44 4.80
CA MET A 75 -0.32 -7.44 6.10
C MET A 75 -1.17 -8.69 6.34
N ASN A 76 -1.26 -9.57 5.37
CA ASN A 76 -2.06 -10.80 5.49
C ASN A 76 -1.64 -11.62 6.71
N GLY A 77 -2.61 -12.03 7.52
CA GLY A 77 -2.39 -12.83 8.72
C GLY A 77 -1.69 -12.13 9.90
N LYS A 78 -1.37 -10.83 9.79
CA LYS A 78 -0.80 -10.08 10.90
C LYS A 78 -1.83 -9.72 11.95
N THR A 79 -1.34 -9.52 13.18
CA THR A 79 -2.15 -9.10 14.33
C THR A 79 -1.52 -7.90 15.03
N VAL A 80 -2.34 -7.14 15.73
CA VAL A 80 -1.92 -6.06 16.63
C VAL A 80 -2.51 -6.34 18.02
N GLY A 81 -1.66 -6.78 18.94
CA GLY A 81 -2.12 -7.33 20.21
C GLY A 81 -3.05 -8.54 19.97
N LYS A 82 -4.26 -8.49 20.51
CA LYS A 82 -5.29 -9.54 20.33
C LYS A 82 -6.15 -9.36 19.08
N ARG A 83 -5.97 -8.27 18.32
CA ARG A 83 -6.79 -7.92 17.16
C ARG A 83 -6.18 -8.43 15.87
N SER A 84 -6.98 -9.02 15.01
CA SER A 84 -6.59 -9.27 13.62
C SER A 84 -6.44 -7.95 12.87
N LEU A 85 -5.51 -7.91 11.92
CA LEU A 85 -5.36 -6.79 11.02
C LEU A 85 -6.16 -7.07 9.74
N SER A 86 -7.03 -6.14 9.37
CA SER A 86 -7.83 -6.19 8.14
C SER A 86 -7.40 -5.07 7.21
N VAL A 87 -7.14 -5.38 5.94
CA VAL A 87 -6.84 -4.38 4.91
C VAL A 87 -7.94 -4.42 3.87
N VAL A 88 -8.57 -3.28 3.62
CA VAL A 88 -9.68 -3.16 2.67
C VAL A 88 -9.42 -2.08 1.64
N SER A 89 -9.76 -2.35 0.38
CA SER A 89 -9.76 -1.34 -0.67
C SER A 89 -10.97 -0.42 -0.50
N ARG A 90 -10.75 0.87 -0.63
CA ARG A 90 -11.79 1.90 -0.62
C ARG A 90 -11.58 2.84 -1.80
N PRO A 91 -12.24 2.62 -2.93
CA PRO A 91 -11.99 3.39 -4.15
C PRO A 91 -12.36 4.88 -4.05
N ARG A 92 -13.15 5.26 -3.05
CA ARG A 92 -13.50 6.67 -2.79
C ARG A 92 -13.74 6.94 -1.31
N PRO A 93 -13.14 7.99 -0.72
CA PRO A 93 -13.70 8.59 0.51
C PRO A 93 -15.12 9.11 0.19
N PRO A 94 -16.12 8.95 1.05
CA PRO A 94 -16.09 9.15 2.50
C PRO A 94 -16.25 7.87 3.32
N ALA A 95 -15.79 6.76 2.90
CA ALA A 95 -15.98 5.55 3.66
C ALA A 95 -14.90 5.38 4.74
N SER A 96 -14.68 6.38 5.58
CA SER A 96 -13.92 6.22 6.83
C SER A 96 -14.69 5.42 7.89
N ALA A 97 -15.99 5.16 7.68
CA ALA A 97 -16.76 4.32 8.56
C ALA A 97 -16.13 2.92 8.67
N GLY A 98 -15.66 2.59 9.87
CA GLY A 98 -15.00 1.33 10.14
C GLY A 98 -13.50 1.28 9.80
N CYS A 99 -12.90 2.39 9.36
CA CYS A 99 -11.45 2.51 9.21
C CYS A 99 -10.81 3.01 10.51
N HIS A 100 -9.69 2.43 10.89
CA HIS A 100 -8.82 2.93 11.97
C HIS A 100 -7.63 3.69 11.37
N ILE A 101 -7.06 3.17 10.29
CA ILE A 101 -6.07 3.88 9.47
C ILE A 101 -6.64 4.05 8.06
N SER A 102 -6.50 5.24 7.50
CA SER A 102 -6.84 5.54 6.11
C SER A 102 -5.55 5.90 5.37
N PHE A 103 -5.10 5.04 4.48
CA PHE A 103 -3.91 5.26 3.66
C PHE A 103 -4.33 5.75 2.27
N ILE A 104 -3.81 6.89 1.86
CA ILE A 104 -4.08 7.53 0.58
C ILE A 104 -2.84 7.39 -0.31
N GLY A 105 -2.97 6.64 -1.41
CA GLY A 105 -1.91 6.45 -2.41
C GLY A 105 -1.53 7.74 -3.12
N ALA A 106 -0.31 7.77 -3.67
CA ALA A 106 0.26 8.96 -4.33
C ALA A 106 -0.56 9.44 -5.52
N ASN A 107 -1.22 8.53 -6.24
CA ASN A 107 -1.99 8.81 -7.45
C ASN A 107 -3.43 9.28 -7.18
N GLU A 108 -3.89 9.25 -5.92
CA GLU A 108 -5.23 9.71 -5.59
C GLU A 108 -5.34 11.23 -5.73
N PRO A 109 -6.38 11.75 -6.42
CA PRO A 109 -6.57 13.19 -6.55
C PRO A 109 -6.92 13.82 -5.20
N GLU A 110 -6.35 15.01 -4.91
CA GLU A 110 -6.53 15.70 -3.64
C GLU A 110 -8.02 15.96 -3.34
N SER A 111 -8.79 16.32 -4.35
CA SER A 111 -10.23 16.55 -4.24
C SER A 111 -11.03 15.33 -3.77
N SER A 112 -10.48 14.12 -3.94
CA SER A 112 -11.17 12.88 -3.54
C SER A 112 -11.13 12.62 -2.03
N TYR A 113 -10.15 13.18 -1.30
CA TYR A 113 -9.93 12.83 0.11
C TYR A 113 -9.87 14.02 1.08
N VAL A 114 -9.59 15.22 0.61
CA VAL A 114 -9.37 16.40 1.50
C VAL A 114 -10.52 16.66 2.46
N GLY A 115 -11.76 16.47 2.04
CA GLY A 115 -12.94 16.61 2.89
C GLY A 115 -13.08 15.57 4.00
N HIS A 116 -12.31 14.49 3.94
CA HIS A 116 -12.41 13.34 4.86
C HIS A 116 -11.22 13.20 5.82
N LEU A 117 -10.21 14.07 5.69
CA LEU A 117 -9.01 14.01 6.53
C LEU A 117 -9.29 14.27 8.02
N LYS A 118 -10.43 14.87 8.35
CA LYS A 118 -10.84 15.18 9.72
C LYS A 118 -11.81 14.15 10.33
N SER A 119 -11.87 12.94 9.79
CA SER A 119 -12.70 11.89 10.36
C SER A 119 -12.24 11.54 11.77
N PRO A 120 -13.15 11.55 12.78
CA PRO A 120 -12.78 11.23 14.15
C PRO A 120 -12.30 9.77 14.24
N ASN A 121 -11.35 9.53 15.13
CA ASN A 121 -10.80 8.19 15.42
C ASN A 121 -10.15 7.47 14.22
N VAL A 122 -9.75 8.20 13.19
CA VAL A 122 -9.06 7.66 12.01
C VAL A 122 -7.72 8.33 11.85
N LEU A 123 -6.63 7.54 11.89
CA LEU A 123 -5.31 8.01 11.52
C LEU A 123 -5.22 8.12 9.98
N THR A 124 -5.01 9.32 9.47
CA THR A 124 -4.84 9.54 8.03
C THR A 124 -3.37 9.58 7.67
N VAL A 125 -2.99 8.73 6.71
CA VAL A 125 -1.62 8.58 6.21
C VAL A 125 -1.64 8.76 4.70
N GLY A 126 -0.83 9.64 4.17
CA GLY A 126 -0.75 9.88 2.73
C GLY A 126 0.63 9.64 2.16
N ASP A 127 0.67 9.08 0.96
CA ASP A 127 1.87 8.83 0.19
C ASP A 127 2.15 9.99 -0.77
N ARG A 128 2.33 11.17 -0.20
CA ARG A 128 2.71 12.35 -1.00
C ARG A 128 3.33 13.45 -0.17
N ALA A 129 4.21 14.20 -0.81
CA ALA A 129 4.73 15.43 -0.25
C ALA A 129 3.58 16.39 0.11
N ARG A 130 3.71 17.06 1.26
CA ARG A 130 2.76 18.06 1.75
C ARG A 130 1.41 17.51 2.25
N PHE A 131 1.18 16.19 2.28
CA PHE A 131 -0.09 15.61 2.76
C PHE A 131 -0.50 16.16 4.15
N ALA A 132 0.44 16.22 5.08
CA ALA A 132 0.17 16.80 6.41
C ALA A 132 -0.18 18.31 6.36
N ARG A 133 0.28 19.04 5.33
CA ARG A 133 -0.08 20.46 5.15
C ARG A 133 -1.48 20.67 4.59
N THR A 134 -2.03 19.66 3.90
CA THR A 134 -3.40 19.70 3.38
C THR A 134 -4.44 19.22 4.38
N GLY A 135 -4.01 18.92 5.63
CA GLY A 135 -4.89 18.53 6.73
C GLY A 135 -4.82 17.04 7.09
N GLY A 136 -3.98 16.25 6.43
CA GLY A 136 -3.66 14.87 6.85
C GLY A 136 -2.79 14.85 8.10
N MET A 137 -2.72 13.69 8.77
CA MET A 137 -1.93 13.56 10.00
C MET A 137 -0.48 13.17 9.71
N VAL A 138 -0.24 12.21 8.83
CA VAL A 138 1.10 11.69 8.51
C VAL A 138 1.31 11.66 7.01
N GLY A 139 2.40 12.27 6.53
CA GLY A 139 2.86 12.14 5.15
C GLY A 139 4.08 11.22 5.08
N LEU A 140 4.00 10.16 4.28
CA LEU A 140 5.15 9.34 3.93
C LEU A 140 5.77 9.92 2.66
N VAL A 141 7.06 10.24 2.70
CA VAL A 141 7.79 10.77 1.56
C VAL A 141 9.10 10.02 1.39
N THR A 142 9.38 9.62 0.15
CA THR A 142 10.68 9.08 -0.22
C THR A 142 11.59 10.25 -0.58
N VAL A 143 12.77 10.26 -0.01
CA VAL A 143 13.81 11.25 -0.32
C VAL A 143 14.92 10.51 -1.04
N ASP A 144 15.16 10.85 -2.29
CA ASP A 144 16.30 10.34 -3.04
C ASP A 144 17.57 11.00 -2.49
N ASN A 145 18.54 10.16 -2.12
CA ASN A 145 19.86 10.58 -1.66
C ASN A 145 20.88 10.47 -2.80
#